data_56e646cd5c34062c8a19f6793a683b76
#
_entry.id   56e646cd5c34062c8a19f6793a683b76
#
_cell.length_a   1.000
_cell.length_b   1.000
_cell.length_c   1.000
_cell.angle_alpha   90.00
_cell.angle_beta   90.00
_cell.angle_gamma   90.00
#
_symmetry.space_group_name_H-M   'P 1'
#
loop_
_entity.id
_entity.type
_entity.pdbx_description
1 polymer ?
#
loop_
_entity_poly.entity_id
_entity_poly.type
_entity_poly.pdbx_seq_one_letter_code
_entity_poly.pdbx_strand_id
1 'polypeptide(L)'
;MALTSYSELKSSVANWLNRSDLTTEIQDDFITLTEADINSKLRIRSMIAQASITIDAETENLPAGFLQIRDFYILSGATKIPLRYVTPSQMDQLRGTSVTGCPTAYTILGDTLRFMPKPDASYSGILNYYKTFDPLSDSNTSNFILSSHPAIYLYGSLFHASNFLGGVDPKQVSVWQSMYATALERLELNDREDQFSGSPLQIRSEDTVAAPFSDSYISTTNSS
;
A
#
# COMPACT_ATOMS: atom_id res chain seq x y z
N MET A 1 -29.11 4.76 -11.66
CA MET A 1 -27.91 5.05 -12.47
C MET A 1 -26.82 4.13 -11.98
N ALA A 2 -26.05 3.54 -12.88
CA ALA A 2 -24.85 2.83 -12.51
C ALA A 2 -23.79 3.88 -12.11
N LEU A 3 -22.95 3.61 -11.12
CA LEU A 3 -21.81 4.45 -10.72
C LEU A 3 -20.55 3.78 -11.24
N THR A 4 -20.34 3.81 -12.56
CA THR A 4 -19.24 3.10 -13.21
C THR A 4 -18.18 4.01 -13.78
N SER A 5 -18.47 5.31 -13.86
CA SER A 5 -17.57 6.30 -14.43
C SER A 5 -17.49 7.57 -13.59
N TYR A 6 -16.38 8.30 -13.77
CA TYR A 6 -16.13 9.57 -13.09
C TYR A 6 -17.25 10.61 -13.36
N SER A 7 -17.76 10.69 -14.58
CA SER A 7 -18.85 11.63 -14.91
C SER A 7 -20.17 11.26 -14.23
N GLU A 8 -20.46 9.96 -14.11
CA GLU A 8 -21.65 9.47 -13.38
C GLU A 8 -21.51 9.73 -11.88
N LEU A 9 -20.30 9.57 -11.33
CA LEU A 9 -20.02 9.91 -9.93
C LEU A 9 -20.26 11.39 -9.66
N LYS A 10 -19.70 12.29 -10.51
CA LYS A 10 -19.92 13.75 -10.40
C LYS A 10 -21.41 14.10 -10.42
N SER A 11 -22.14 13.52 -11.38
CA SER A 11 -23.58 13.74 -11.51
C SER A 11 -24.36 13.21 -10.32
N SER A 12 -23.98 12.05 -9.78
CA SER A 12 -24.63 11.47 -8.60
C SER A 12 -24.40 12.32 -7.36
N VAL A 13 -23.16 12.78 -7.12
CA VAL A 13 -22.86 13.67 -5.98
C VAL A 13 -23.69 14.95 -6.07
N ALA A 14 -23.73 15.61 -7.24
CA ALA A 14 -24.54 16.81 -7.47
C ALA A 14 -26.04 16.55 -7.18
N ASN A 15 -26.57 15.43 -7.64
CA ASN A 15 -27.98 15.06 -7.43
C ASN A 15 -28.29 14.78 -5.94
N TRP A 16 -27.39 14.11 -5.22
CA TRP A 16 -27.58 13.84 -3.80
C TRP A 16 -27.53 15.10 -2.95
N LEU A 17 -26.71 16.07 -3.35
CA LEU A 17 -26.63 17.38 -2.73
C LEU A 17 -27.76 18.33 -3.15
N ASN A 18 -28.51 17.95 -4.19
CA ASN A 18 -29.54 18.80 -4.84
C ASN A 18 -28.93 20.17 -5.25
N ARG A 19 -27.73 20.15 -5.80
CA ARG A 19 -26.95 21.34 -6.19
C ARG A 19 -26.40 21.12 -7.61
N SER A 20 -26.78 22.01 -8.52
CA SER A 20 -26.28 22.00 -9.93
C SER A 20 -25.19 23.03 -10.19
N ASP A 21 -24.88 23.85 -9.20
CA ASP A 21 -23.88 24.92 -9.26
C ASP A 21 -22.48 24.45 -8.85
N LEU A 22 -22.37 23.30 -8.16
CA LEU A 22 -21.11 22.71 -7.70
C LEU A 22 -20.52 21.84 -8.80
N THR A 23 -19.78 22.43 -9.72
CA THR A 23 -19.16 21.69 -10.85
C THR A 23 -17.69 21.37 -10.60
N THR A 24 -16.90 22.37 -10.24
CA THR A 24 -15.47 22.25 -9.94
C THR A 24 -15.22 21.70 -8.54
N GLU A 25 -15.99 22.14 -7.56
CA GLU A 25 -15.85 21.73 -6.14
C GLU A 25 -16.04 20.22 -5.96
N ILE A 26 -16.94 19.60 -6.74
CA ILE A 26 -17.15 18.15 -6.67
C ILE A 26 -15.89 17.39 -7.09
N GLN A 27 -15.27 17.81 -8.20
CA GLN A 27 -14.10 17.11 -8.74
C GLN A 27 -12.82 17.50 -8.04
N ASP A 28 -12.59 18.79 -7.80
CA ASP A 28 -11.31 19.31 -7.32
C ASP A 28 -11.17 19.17 -5.79
N ASP A 29 -12.30 19.24 -5.06
CA ASP A 29 -12.29 19.14 -3.60
C ASP A 29 -12.84 17.80 -3.11
N PHE A 30 -14.10 17.49 -3.34
CA PHE A 30 -14.76 16.39 -2.62
C PHE A 30 -14.26 15.01 -3.05
N ILE A 31 -14.07 14.78 -4.35
CA ILE A 31 -13.54 13.52 -4.86
C ILE A 31 -12.06 13.40 -4.52
N THR A 32 -11.28 14.47 -4.71
CA THR A 32 -9.84 14.48 -4.40
C THR A 32 -9.56 14.25 -2.91
N LEU A 33 -10.33 14.88 -2.01
CA LEU A 33 -10.23 14.62 -0.56
C LEU A 33 -10.59 13.18 -0.22
N THR A 34 -11.61 12.63 -0.88
CA THR A 34 -11.98 11.21 -0.73
C THR A 34 -10.84 10.30 -1.16
N GLU A 35 -10.19 10.57 -2.29
CA GLU A 35 -9.03 9.80 -2.78
C GLU A 35 -7.83 9.88 -1.84
N ALA A 36 -7.54 11.06 -1.30
CA ALA A 36 -6.49 11.25 -0.31
C ALA A 36 -6.76 10.43 0.97
N ASP A 37 -8.02 10.43 1.43
CA ASP A 37 -8.44 9.66 2.60
C ASP A 37 -8.36 8.15 2.37
N ILE A 38 -8.80 7.67 1.21
CA ILE A 38 -8.68 6.28 0.78
C ILE A 38 -7.21 5.84 0.76
N ASN A 39 -6.34 6.60 0.09
CA ASN A 39 -4.92 6.30 -0.01
C ASN A 39 -4.20 6.33 1.36
N SER A 40 -4.68 7.12 2.31
CA SER A 40 -4.13 7.16 3.67
C SER A 40 -4.51 5.94 4.50
N LYS A 41 -5.73 5.44 4.36
CA LYS A 41 -6.32 4.39 5.21
C LYS A 41 -6.10 2.98 4.66
N LEU A 42 -6.25 2.78 3.35
CA LEU A 42 -6.28 1.45 2.76
C LEU A 42 -4.90 0.91 2.39
N ARG A 43 -4.70 -0.39 2.62
CA ARG A 43 -3.57 -1.20 2.15
C ARG A 43 -4.09 -2.56 1.71
N ILE A 44 -4.66 -2.62 0.51
CA ILE A 44 -5.30 -3.81 -0.06
C ILE A 44 -4.48 -4.38 -1.21
N ARG A 45 -4.73 -5.64 -1.59
CA ARG A 45 -3.98 -6.34 -2.65
C ARG A 45 -3.98 -5.60 -3.99
N SER A 46 -5.10 -4.97 -4.36
CA SER A 46 -5.20 -4.20 -5.60
C SER A 46 -4.31 -2.95 -5.64
N MET A 47 -3.74 -2.54 -4.50
CA MET A 47 -2.74 -1.47 -4.40
C MET A 47 -1.30 -1.98 -4.52
N ILE A 48 -1.08 -3.31 -4.58
CA ILE A 48 0.27 -3.86 -4.64
C ILE A 48 0.79 -3.72 -6.07
N ALA A 49 1.92 -3.04 -6.19
CA ALA A 49 2.68 -2.89 -7.41
C ALA A 49 4.09 -3.47 -7.25
N GLN A 50 4.70 -3.83 -8.36
CA GLN A 50 6.08 -4.29 -8.41
C GLN A 50 6.90 -3.33 -9.28
N ALA A 51 8.05 -2.91 -8.77
CA ALA A 51 9.03 -2.14 -9.53
C ALA A 51 10.38 -2.86 -9.55
N SER A 52 11.01 -2.85 -10.72
CA SER A 52 12.42 -3.23 -10.86
C SER A 52 13.26 -1.98 -10.65
N ILE A 53 14.19 -2.05 -9.71
CA ILE A 53 15.09 -0.96 -9.36
C ILE A 53 16.51 -1.42 -9.64
N THR A 54 17.25 -0.63 -10.43
CA THR A 54 18.70 -0.84 -10.59
C THR A 54 19.41 -0.22 -9.40
N ILE A 55 20.13 -1.05 -8.65
CA ILE A 55 20.85 -0.62 -7.45
C ILE A 55 22.34 -0.54 -7.81
N ASP A 56 22.79 0.61 -8.25
CA ASP A 56 24.19 0.88 -8.63
C ASP A 56 24.81 2.05 -7.86
N ALA A 57 23.97 2.78 -7.14
CA ALA A 57 24.35 3.87 -6.27
C ALA A 57 23.96 3.60 -4.81
N GLU A 58 24.51 4.38 -3.90
CA GLU A 58 24.17 4.31 -2.47
C GLU A 58 22.70 4.69 -2.21
N THR A 59 22.12 5.51 -3.10
CA THR A 59 20.75 6.01 -2.99
C THR A 59 20.04 5.88 -4.33
N GLU A 60 18.78 5.43 -4.28
CA GLU A 60 17.88 5.34 -5.43
C GLU A 60 16.55 5.98 -5.09
N ASN A 61 15.82 6.48 -6.10
CA ASN A 61 14.53 7.08 -5.90
C ASN A 61 13.43 6.02 -5.69
N LEU A 62 12.46 6.34 -4.84
CA LEU A 62 11.23 5.56 -4.73
C LEU A 62 10.39 5.70 -5.99
N PRO A 63 9.64 4.66 -6.38
CA PRO A 63 8.71 4.73 -7.51
C PRO A 63 7.56 5.70 -7.24
N ALA A 64 7.01 6.28 -8.31
CA ALA A 64 5.89 7.20 -8.22
C ALA A 64 4.67 6.56 -7.55
N GLY A 65 3.99 7.32 -6.69
CA GLY A 65 2.82 6.85 -5.95
C GLY A 65 3.15 5.85 -4.84
N PHE A 66 4.40 5.76 -4.41
CA PHE A 66 4.81 4.91 -3.32
C PHE A 66 4.10 5.28 -2.01
N LEU A 67 3.57 4.28 -1.30
CA LEU A 67 2.97 4.44 0.03
C LEU A 67 3.76 3.66 1.10
N GLN A 68 4.03 2.38 0.85
CA GLN A 68 4.66 1.52 1.84
C GLN A 68 5.31 0.32 1.17
N ILE A 69 6.49 -0.08 1.64
CA ILE A 69 7.14 -1.32 1.21
C ILE A 69 6.39 -2.52 1.79
N ARG A 70 6.20 -3.53 0.96
CA ARG A 70 5.76 -4.86 1.36
C ARG A 70 6.96 -5.78 1.51
N ASP A 71 7.75 -5.95 0.45
CA ASP A 71 8.98 -6.73 0.45
C ASP A 71 9.96 -6.19 -0.58
N PHE A 72 11.26 -6.39 -0.33
CA PHE A 72 12.32 -5.96 -1.20
C PHE A 72 13.44 -7.00 -1.24
N TYR A 73 13.86 -7.39 -2.44
CA TYR A 73 14.92 -8.37 -2.62
C TYR A 73 15.76 -8.06 -3.86
N ILE A 74 17.02 -8.51 -3.82
CA ILE A 74 17.94 -8.50 -4.96
C ILE A 74 17.86 -9.86 -5.67
N LEU A 75 17.94 -9.82 -7.01
CA LEU A 75 18.09 -11.00 -7.85
C LEU A 75 19.58 -11.28 -8.08
N SER A 76 20.02 -12.45 -7.67
CA SER A 76 21.35 -13.00 -8.02
C SER A 76 21.15 -14.27 -8.82
N GLY A 77 21.12 -14.13 -10.15
CA GLY A 77 20.68 -15.21 -11.04
C GLY A 77 19.23 -15.61 -10.74
N ALA A 78 18.99 -16.87 -10.39
CA ALA A 78 17.67 -17.37 -9.98
C ALA A 78 17.36 -17.20 -8.49
N THR A 79 18.33 -16.76 -7.68
CA THR A 79 18.19 -16.66 -6.22
C THR A 79 17.68 -15.26 -5.82
N LYS A 80 16.69 -15.25 -4.92
CA LYS A 80 16.16 -14.02 -4.31
C LYS A 80 16.87 -13.79 -2.97
N ILE A 81 17.56 -12.67 -2.82
CA ILE A 81 18.24 -12.27 -1.59
C ILE A 81 17.42 -11.15 -0.95
N PRO A 82 16.70 -11.40 0.15
CA PRO A 82 15.89 -10.38 0.78
C PRO A 82 16.77 -9.29 1.41
N LEU A 83 16.38 -8.03 1.21
CA LEU A 83 16.98 -6.88 1.87
C LEU A 83 16.28 -6.60 3.19
N ARG A 84 17.04 -6.36 4.24
CA ARG A 84 16.51 -6.05 5.56
C ARG A 84 16.31 -4.54 5.71
N TYR A 85 15.12 -4.13 6.16
CA TYR A 85 14.90 -2.74 6.58
C TYR A 85 15.68 -2.46 7.88
N VAL A 86 16.35 -1.33 7.93
CA VAL A 86 16.98 -0.77 9.12
C VAL A 86 16.55 0.68 9.29
N THR A 87 16.47 1.16 10.52
CA THR A 87 16.13 2.57 10.75
C THR A 87 17.27 3.48 10.30
N PRO A 88 17.00 4.75 9.93
CA PRO A 88 18.06 5.69 9.55
C PRO A 88 19.18 5.77 10.58
N SER A 89 18.85 5.81 11.88
CA SER A 89 19.85 5.86 12.96
C SER A 89 20.72 4.60 13.02
N GLN A 90 20.15 3.41 12.79
CA GLN A 90 20.92 2.16 12.70
C GLN A 90 21.80 2.14 11.45
N MET A 91 21.29 2.65 10.33
CA MET A 91 22.06 2.79 9.09
C MET A 91 23.30 3.67 9.31
N ASP A 92 23.16 4.81 9.99
CA ASP A 92 24.27 5.73 10.27
C ASP A 92 25.31 5.11 11.24
N GLN A 93 24.87 4.32 12.22
CA GLN A 93 25.78 3.57 13.11
C GLN A 93 26.58 2.50 12.35
N LEU A 94 25.95 1.80 11.43
CA LEU A 94 26.60 0.78 10.60
C LEU A 94 27.57 1.37 9.58
N ARG A 95 27.44 2.66 9.24
CA ARG A 95 28.28 3.39 8.28
C ARG A 95 29.73 3.60 8.72
N GLY A 96 30.08 3.32 9.96
CA GLY A 96 31.44 3.53 10.47
C GLY A 96 32.55 2.74 9.75
N THR A 97 32.19 1.82 8.86
CA THR A 97 33.10 1.09 7.98
C THR A 97 32.72 1.37 6.53
N SER A 98 33.61 2.01 5.78
CA SER A 98 33.44 2.29 4.33
C SER A 98 33.56 0.98 3.52
N VAL A 99 32.66 0.04 3.75
CA VAL A 99 32.62 -1.24 3.04
C VAL A 99 31.71 -1.12 1.82
N THR A 100 32.22 -1.45 0.65
CA THR A 100 31.44 -1.64 -0.57
C THR A 100 31.16 -3.12 -0.78
N GLY A 101 30.02 -3.44 -1.38
CA GLY A 101 29.62 -4.82 -1.65
C GLY A 101 28.16 -4.97 -2.03
N CYS A 102 27.69 -6.21 -2.14
CA CYS A 102 26.27 -6.46 -2.38
C CYS A 102 25.43 -5.93 -1.22
N PRO A 103 24.43 -5.08 -1.47
CA PRO A 103 23.55 -4.56 -0.43
C PRO A 103 22.80 -5.66 0.32
N THR A 104 22.72 -5.55 1.64
CA THR A 104 22.01 -6.48 2.52
C THR A 104 20.91 -5.80 3.33
N ALA A 105 21.01 -4.47 3.44
CA ALA A 105 20.04 -3.66 4.18
C ALA A 105 19.71 -2.40 3.41
N TYR A 106 18.54 -1.85 3.71
CA TYR A 106 18.09 -0.58 3.17
C TYR A 106 17.35 0.24 4.23
N THR A 107 17.27 1.55 4.00
CA THR A 107 16.40 2.47 4.74
C THR A 107 15.70 3.43 3.78
N ILE A 108 14.68 4.11 4.26
CA ILE A 108 13.95 5.14 3.51
C ILE A 108 14.23 6.49 4.17
N LEU A 109 14.62 7.47 3.36
CA LEU A 109 14.82 8.85 3.76
C LEU A 109 14.10 9.77 2.77
N GLY A 110 12.95 10.32 3.20
CA GLY A 110 12.09 11.07 2.28
C GLY A 110 11.65 10.20 1.11
N ASP A 111 11.94 10.63 -0.10
CA ASP A 111 11.57 9.92 -1.33
C ASP A 111 12.70 9.03 -1.88
N THR A 112 13.73 8.73 -1.06
CA THR A 112 14.87 7.94 -1.48
C THR A 112 15.06 6.69 -0.65
N LEU A 113 15.46 5.61 -1.33
CA LEU A 113 16.01 4.40 -0.75
C LEU A 113 17.51 4.60 -0.56
N ARG A 114 18.04 4.18 0.58
CA ARG A 114 19.49 4.16 0.83
C ARG A 114 19.90 2.74 1.17
N PHE A 115 21.03 2.29 0.61
CA PHE A 115 21.50 0.91 0.71
C PHE A 115 22.77 0.79 1.54
N MET A 116 22.94 -0.38 2.16
CA MET A 116 24.14 -0.74 2.90
C MET A 116 24.44 -2.25 2.75
N PRO A 117 25.69 -2.64 2.48
CA PRO A 117 26.83 -1.80 2.06
C PRO A 117 26.54 -0.97 0.80
N LYS A 118 27.38 0.07 0.54
CA LYS A 118 27.33 0.77 -0.74
C LYS A 118 27.56 -0.23 -1.86
N PRO A 119 26.74 -0.25 -2.93
CA PRO A 119 26.92 -1.17 -4.05
C PRO A 119 28.32 -1.07 -4.66
N ASP A 120 28.95 -2.19 -4.94
CA ASP A 120 30.22 -2.33 -5.68
C ASP A 120 30.01 -2.69 -7.15
N ALA A 121 28.80 -3.03 -7.52
CA ALA A 121 28.34 -3.35 -8.87
C ALA A 121 26.88 -2.96 -9.05
N SER A 122 26.36 -3.10 -10.25
CA SER A 122 24.94 -2.93 -10.54
C SER A 122 24.15 -4.20 -10.18
N TYR A 123 23.16 -4.07 -9.30
CA TYR A 123 22.29 -5.15 -8.85
C TYR A 123 20.86 -4.91 -9.30
N SER A 124 20.16 -5.98 -9.67
CA SER A 124 18.72 -5.91 -9.97
C SER A 124 17.92 -6.12 -8.70
N GLY A 125 17.27 -5.07 -8.22
CA GLY A 125 16.35 -5.10 -7.10
C GLY A 125 14.90 -5.21 -7.55
N ILE A 126 14.08 -5.98 -6.83
CA ILE A 126 12.64 -6.06 -7.03
C ILE A 126 11.96 -5.56 -5.76
N LEU A 127 11.24 -4.47 -5.91
CA LEU A 127 10.46 -3.83 -4.85
C LEU A 127 8.99 -4.13 -5.05
N ASN A 128 8.37 -4.84 -4.11
CA ASN A 128 6.91 -4.96 -4.02
C ASN A 128 6.42 -3.96 -2.97
N TYR A 129 5.50 -3.10 -3.37
CA TYR A 129 5.05 -1.98 -2.55
C TYR A 129 3.58 -1.67 -2.75
N TYR A 130 2.99 -0.97 -1.80
CA TYR A 130 1.66 -0.39 -1.97
C TYR A 130 1.79 0.93 -2.71
N LYS A 131 1.04 1.05 -3.81
CA LYS A 131 0.94 2.24 -4.64
C LYS A 131 -0.39 2.94 -4.41
N THR A 132 -0.43 4.27 -4.50
CA THR A 132 -1.68 5.02 -4.58
C THR A 132 -2.54 4.54 -5.74
N PHE A 133 -3.85 4.56 -5.59
CA PHE A 133 -4.74 4.41 -6.75
C PHE A 133 -4.53 5.56 -7.72
N ASP A 134 -4.65 5.27 -9.00
CA ASP A 134 -4.63 6.31 -10.01
C ASP A 134 -5.87 7.21 -9.82
N PRO A 135 -5.69 8.54 -9.68
CA PRO A 135 -6.79 9.45 -9.40
C PRO A 135 -7.79 9.46 -10.54
N LEU A 136 -9.07 9.66 -10.20
CA LEU A 136 -10.13 9.82 -11.18
C LEU A 136 -10.00 11.17 -11.89
N SER A 137 -10.15 11.15 -13.18
CA SER A 137 -10.11 12.33 -14.02
C SER A 137 -10.91 12.10 -15.30
N ASP A 138 -11.05 13.13 -16.13
CA ASP A 138 -11.71 12.97 -17.45
C ASP A 138 -10.90 12.07 -18.39
N SER A 139 -9.60 11.89 -18.17
CA SER A 139 -8.74 10.92 -18.88
C SER A 139 -8.67 9.55 -18.20
N ASN A 140 -8.85 9.47 -16.89
CA ASN A 140 -8.92 8.24 -16.11
C ASN A 140 -10.30 8.11 -15.47
N THR A 141 -11.27 7.64 -16.25
CA THR A 141 -12.69 7.68 -15.89
C THR A 141 -13.12 6.65 -14.86
N SER A 142 -12.28 5.66 -14.54
CA SER A 142 -12.61 4.60 -13.57
C SER A 142 -11.34 4.02 -12.96
N ASN A 143 -11.46 3.53 -11.72
CA ASN A 143 -10.43 2.75 -11.06
C ASN A 143 -11.08 1.55 -10.33
N PHE A 144 -10.26 0.70 -9.71
CA PHE A 144 -10.73 -0.50 -9.00
C PHE A 144 -11.80 -0.19 -7.96
N ILE A 145 -11.64 0.89 -7.17
CA ILE A 145 -12.58 1.23 -6.10
C ILE A 145 -13.91 1.69 -6.69
N LEU A 146 -13.91 2.55 -7.69
CA LEU A 146 -15.16 3.02 -8.32
C LEU A 146 -15.90 1.86 -8.99
N SER A 147 -15.19 0.94 -9.63
CA SER A 147 -15.79 -0.20 -10.31
C SER A 147 -16.40 -1.23 -9.36
N SER A 148 -15.70 -1.53 -8.24
CA SER A 148 -16.09 -2.61 -7.34
C SER A 148 -16.83 -2.13 -6.10
N HIS A 149 -16.53 -0.92 -5.64
CA HIS A 149 -17.04 -0.33 -4.38
C HIS A 149 -17.45 1.14 -4.54
N PRO A 150 -18.37 1.48 -5.45
CA PRO A 150 -18.73 2.87 -5.77
C PRO A 150 -19.28 3.65 -4.56
N ALA A 151 -19.83 2.95 -3.57
CA ALA A 151 -20.33 3.54 -2.34
C ALA A 151 -19.24 4.31 -1.56
N ILE A 152 -17.98 3.88 -1.65
CA ILE A 152 -16.86 4.56 -0.99
C ILE A 152 -16.69 5.96 -1.55
N TYR A 153 -16.66 6.09 -2.88
CA TYR A 153 -16.55 7.39 -3.54
C TYR A 153 -17.77 8.28 -3.29
N LEU A 154 -18.97 7.71 -3.42
CA LEU A 154 -20.20 8.48 -3.24
C LEU A 154 -20.30 9.06 -1.82
N TYR A 155 -20.25 8.19 -0.80
CA TYR A 155 -20.43 8.64 0.58
C TYR A 155 -19.23 9.41 1.11
N GLY A 156 -18.01 9.11 0.66
CA GLY A 156 -16.83 9.90 0.96
C GLY A 156 -16.95 11.33 0.43
N SER A 157 -17.33 11.50 -0.84
CA SER A 157 -17.53 12.83 -1.45
C SER A 157 -18.66 13.60 -0.77
N LEU A 158 -19.77 12.95 -0.42
CA LEU A 158 -20.88 13.58 0.31
C LEU A 158 -20.46 14.00 1.72
N PHE A 159 -19.66 13.22 2.41
CA PHE A 159 -19.12 13.55 3.71
C PHE A 159 -18.20 14.77 3.65
N HIS A 160 -17.28 14.83 2.69
CA HIS A 160 -16.42 16.01 2.50
C HIS A 160 -17.21 17.23 2.07
N ALA A 161 -18.22 17.07 1.21
CA ALA A 161 -19.11 18.16 0.80
C ALA A 161 -19.87 18.78 1.96
N SER A 162 -20.21 18.00 2.99
CA SER A 162 -20.96 18.49 4.16
C SER A 162 -20.23 19.60 4.91
N ASN A 163 -18.90 19.56 4.94
CA ASN A 163 -18.06 20.58 5.57
C ASN A 163 -18.02 21.89 4.77
N PHE A 164 -18.10 21.77 3.44
CA PHE A 164 -18.11 22.92 2.53
C PHE A 164 -19.45 23.64 2.52
N LEU A 165 -20.55 22.88 2.49
CA LEU A 165 -21.88 23.46 2.26
C LEU A 165 -22.42 24.27 3.44
N GLY A 166 -22.02 23.99 4.66
CA GLY A 166 -22.59 24.59 5.86
C GLY A 166 -24.12 24.38 5.96
N GLY A 167 -24.64 24.12 7.12
CA GLY A 167 -26.10 24.00 7.32
C GLY A 167 -26.70 22.65 6.88
N VAL A 168 -25.91 21.65 6.53
CA VAL A 168 -26.39 20.27 6.36
C VAL A 168 -26.81 19.72 7.72
N ASP A 169 -27.93 19.02 7.79
CA ASP A 169 -28.40 18.40 9.03
C ASP A 169 -27.30 17.46 9.60
N PRO A 170 -26.86 17.68 10.86
CA PRO A 170 -25.85 16.83 11.50
C PRO A 170 -26.19 15.34 11.48
N LYS A 171 -27.47 14.98 11.52
CA LYS A 171 -27.92 13.59 11.39
C LYS A 171 -27.58 13.01 10.02
N GLN A 172 -27.76 13.79 8.96
CA GLN A 172 -27.45 13.37 7.60
C GLN A 172 -25.93 13.20 7.42
N VAL A 173 -25.13 14.10 7.98
CA VAL A 173 -23.66 13.98 7.97
C VAL A 173 -23.20 12.72 8.68
N SER A 174 -23.78 12.41 9.85
CA SER A 174 -23.47 11.18 10.59
C SER A 174 -23.84 9.91 9.80
N VAL A 175 -24.92 9.94 9.04
CA VAL A 175 -25.31 8.83 8.16
C VAL A 175 -24.28 8.64 7.05
N TRP A 176 -23.88 9.69 6.35
CA TRP A 176 -22.87 9.62 5.29
C TRP A 176 -21.52 9.11 5.81
N GLN A 177 -21.10 9.63 6.96
CA GLN A 177 -19.87 9.18 7.62
C GLN A 177 -19.92 7.69 7.98
N SER A 178 -21.05 7.23 8.55
CA SER A 178 -21.25 5.82 8.91
C SER A 178 -21.25 4.92 7.67
N MET A 179 -21.95 5.32 6.60
CA MET A 179 -21.98 4.56 5.35
C MET A 179 -20.61 4.49 4.68
N TYR A 180 -19.84 5.59 4.72
CA TYR A 180 -18.46 5.62 4.22
C TYR A 180 -17.56 4.66 5.02
N ALA A 181 -17.59 4.74 6.35
CA ALA A 181 -16.80 3.86 7.22
C ALA A 181 -17.15 2.37 7.00
N THR A 182 -18.45 2.05 6.93
CA THR A 182 -18.91 0.68 6.67
C THR A 182 -18.46 0.18 5.28
N ALA A 183 -18.46 1.05 4.28
CA ALA A 183 -18.02 0.68 2.94
C ALA A 183 -16.51 0.39 2.89
N LEU A 184 -15.69 1.16 3.60
CA LEU A 184 -14.24 0.91 3.74
C LEU A 184 -13.97 -0.41 4.47
N GLU A 185 -14.65 -0.64 5.60
CA GLU A 185 -14.52 -1.87 6.38
C GLU A 185 -14.87 -3.12 5.56
N ARG A 186 -15.95 -3.06 4.79
CA ARG A 186 -16.34 -4.17 3.88
C ARG A 186 -15.26 -4.45 2.82
N LEU A 187 -14.66 -3.41 2.26
CA LEU A 187 -13.56 -3.58 1.30
C LEU A 187 -12.36 -4.28 1.95
N GLU A 188 -11.97 -3.89 3.17
CA GLU A 188 -10.88 -4.54 3.90
C GLU A 188 -11.20 -5.98 4.27
N LEU A 189 -12.43 -6.29 4.68
CA LEU A 189 -12.85 -7.65 4.99
C LEU A 189 -12.82 -8.53 3.74
N ASN A 190 -13.37 -8.06 2.62
CA ASN A 190 -13.32 -8.78 1.36
C ASN A 190 -11.89 -9.04 0.89
N ASP A 191 -10.98 -8.04 1.02
CA ASP A 191 -9.57 -8.24 0.67
C ASP A 191 -8.90 -9.31 1.54
N ARG A 192 -9.19 -9.35 2.83
CA ARG A 192 -8.69 -10.39 3.74
C ARG A 192 -9.23 -11.77 3.37
N GLU A 193 -10.52 -11.90 3.13
CA GLU A 193 -11.14 -13.16 2.71
C GLU A 193 -10.52 -13.66 1.41
N ASP A 194 -10.32 -12.80 0.46
CA ASP A 194 -9.68 -13.11 -0.82
C ASP A 194 -8.21 -13.51 -0.69
N GLN A 195 -7.46 -13.00 0.29
CA GLN A 195 -6.10 -13.43 0.56
C GLN A 195 -6.01 -14.92 0.92
N PHE A 196 -7.04 -15.46 1.54
CA PHE A 196 -7.09 -16.84 2.01
C PHE A 196 -7.93 -17.77 1.12
N SER A 197 -8.63 -17.24 0.12
CA SER A 197 -9.59 -18.01 -0.71
C SER A 197 -8.97 -19.14 -1.55
N GLY A 198 -7.67 -19.21 -1.68
CA GLY A 198 -6.95 -20.25 -2.42
C GLY A 198 -6.13 -21.22 -1.56
N SER A 199 -6.12 -21.04 -0.25
CA SER A 199 -5.36 -21.90 0.65
C SER A 199 -6.31 -22.75 1.48
N PRO A 200 -6.14 -24.09 1.54
CA PRO A 200 -6.81 -24.85 2.59
C PRO A 200 -6.40 -24.22 3.92
N LEU A 201 -7.35 -24.07 4.85
CA LEU A 201 -7.13 -23.53 6.20
C LEU A 201 -6.02 -24.30 6.90
N GLN A 202 -4.79 -24.04 6.55
CA GLN A 202 -3.65 -24.38 7.35
C GLN A 202 -3.57 -23.27 8.41
N ILE A 203 -4.07 -23.57 9.60
CA ILE A 203 -3.67 -22.88 10.81
C ILE A 203 -2.17 -23.16 10.95
N ARG A 204 -1.33 -22.37 10.30
CA ARG A 204 0.05 -22.24 10.75
C ARG A 204 -0.06 -21.44 12.03
N SER A 205 0.01 -22.13 13.17
CA SER A 205 0.36 -21.46 14.39
C SER A 205 1.75 -20.89 14.16
N GLU A 206 1.87 -19.56 14.18
CA GLU A 206 3.18 -18.89 14.14
C GLU A 206 4.06 -19.28 15.33
N ASP A 207 3.51 -20.03 16.26
CA ASP A 207 4.18 -20.57 17.46
C ASP A 207 4.98 -21.86 17.21
N THR A 208 4.93 -22.45 16.04
CA THR A 208 5.98 -23.39 15.63
C THR A 208 7.21 -22.63 15.17
N VAL A 209 7.79 -21.83 16.06
CA VAL A 209 9.21 -21.55 16.01
C VAL A 209 9.86 -22.93 15.92
N ALA A 210 10.50 -23.19 14.79
CA ALA A 210 11.25 -24.42 14.58
C ALA A 210 12.09 -24.63 15.84
N ALA A 211 11.85 -25.73 16.52
CA ALA A 211 12.69 -26.14 17.63
C ALA A 211 14.13 -26.06 17.12
N PRO A 212 15.06 -25.47 17.86
CA PRO A 212 16.46 -25.44 17.44
C PRO A 212 16.85 -26.85 17.10
N PHE A 213 17.43 -27.06 15.93
CA PHE A 213 18.00 -28.36 15.57
C PHE A 213 18.87 -28.81 16.70
N SER A 214 18.43 -29.84 17.44
CA SER A 214 19.27 -30.50 18.41
C SER A 214 20.30 -31.26 17.59
N ASP A 215 21.53 -30.81 17.63
CA ASP A 215 22.70 -31.56 17.18
C ASP A 215 22.81 -32.85 18.03
N SER A 216 22.16 -33.89 17.56
CA SER A 216 22.38 -35.23 18.06
C SER A 216 23.30 -36.04 17.13
N TYR A 217 24.47 -35.49 16.87
CA TYR A 217 25.60 -36.33 16.46
C TYR A 217 26.43 -36.72 17.69
N ILE A 218 25.89 -37.59 18.51
CA ILE A 218 26.73 -38.35 19.43
C ILE A 218 27.16 -39.59 18.68
N SER A 219 28.37 -39.55 18.13
CA SER A 219 29.09 -40.73 17.67
C SER A 219 29.49 -41.55 18.88
N THR A 220 28.80 -42.62 19.16
CA THR A 220 29.29 -43.68 20.05
C THR A 220 30.27 -44.55 19.29
N THR A 221 31.54 -44.22 19.36
CA THR A 221 32.61 -45.17 19.13
C THR A 221 32.79 -45.97 20.37
N ASN A 222 32.24 -47.16 20.46
CA ASN A 222 32.66 -48.16 21.44
C ASN A 222 33.79 -48.98 20.85
N SER A 223 34.98 -48.83 21.41
CA SER A 223 36.11 -49.72 21.29
C SER A 223 35.99 -50.85 22.28
N SER A 224 36.13 -52.05 21.80
CA SER A 224 36.63 -53.20 22.54
C SER A 224 37.51 -54.01 21.63
#